data_c648adfb461fff104382704e8aa3281c
#
_entry.id   c648adfb461fff104382704e8aa3281c
#
_cell.length_a   1.000
_cell.length_b   1.000
_cell.length_c   1.000
_cell.angle_alpha   90.00
_cell.angle_beta   90.00
_cell.angle_gamma   90.00
#
_symmetry.space_group_name_H-M   'P 1'
#
loop_
_entity.id
_entity.type
_entity.pdbx_description
1 polymer ?
#
loop_
_entity_poly.entity_id
_entity_poly.type
_entity_poly.pdbx_seq_one_letter_code
_entity_poly.pdbx_strand_id
1 'polypeptide(L)'
;MAIKTARPKRKRARLGALVFLTLLAVIVLPTAAQAHDPLFLEDQHDEPVDGPLLPDARISFALYGTLLAPQDQRGFQFEIPPGERLNLSLLIPDLEPENALPRESLPSLVLTRPNQTVLVLEPSIREQFAEPYSRTNYVRLLDHSEVGSEGTYQVRITGARPSRFTVSIGYIEAFGTPVGNMANRNSGTGTLTQWYTTPPPPDQNAVESSVVEQQKSTIETMPSSTTSSVASTVSSEETGDRDRNPLLVAGGLVALVAIALIPLVRLR
;
A
#
# COMPACT_ATOMS: atom_id res chain seq x y z
N MET A 1 -39.60 -74.08 29.77
CA MET A 1 -39.98 -72.64 29.66
C MET A 1 -38.76 -71.86 29.51
N ALA A 2 -38.38 -71.42 28.26
CA ALA A 2 -37.12 -70.76 27.96
C ALA A 2 -37.39 -69.29 27.79
N ILE A 3 -36.84 -68.47 28.66
CA ILE A 3 -36.89 -66.98 28.57
C ILE A 3 -35.85 -66.48 27.58
N LYS A 4 -36.33 -65.94 26.46
CA LYS A 4 -35.49 -65.34 25.40
C LYS A 4 -35.24 -63.89 25.80
N THR A 5 -34.02 -63.59 26.30
CA THR A 5 -33.62 -62.20 26.63
C THR A 5 -33.24 -61.48 25.34
N ALA A 6 -34.04 -60.49 24.95
CA ALA A 6 -33.77 -59.64 23.82
C ALA A 6 -32.64 -58.67 24.17
N ARG A 7 -31.48 -58.73 23.49
CA ARG A 7 -30.37 -57.79 23.61
C ARG A 7 -30.70 -56.48 22.96
N PRO A 8 -30.36 -55.34 23.57
CA PRO A 8 -30.79 -54.01 23.09
C PRO A 8 -30.02 -53.57 21.84
N LYS A 9 -30.72 -53.42 20.73
CA LYS A 9 -30.24 -52.85 19.45
C LYS A 9 -29.78 -51.38 19.57
N ARG A 10 -30.06 -50.71 20.72
CA ARG A 10 -29.76 -49.29 20.97
C ARG A 10 -28.25 -48.92 21.07
N LYS A 11 -27.38 -49.87 21.48
CA LYS A 11 -25.93 -49.56 21.62
C LYS A 11 -25.20 -49.41 20.27
N ARG A 12 -25.60 -50.17 19.25
CA ARG A 12 -25.00 -50.09 17.88
C ARG A 12 -25.40 -48.81 17.14
N ALA A 13 -26.63 -48.31 17.33
CA ALA A 13 -27.09 -47.07 16.75
C ALA A 13 -26.37 -45.85 17.36
N ARG A 14 -26.08 -45.86 18.67
CA ARG A 14 -25.32 -44.78 19.34
C ARG A 14 -23.86 -44.75 18.91
N LEU A 15 -23.22 -45.91 18.70
CA LEU A 15 -21.86 -46.00 18.22
C LEU A 15 -21.74 -45.49 16.77
N GLY A 16 -22.70 -45.86 15.90
CA GLY A 16 -22.75 -45.34 14.53
C GLY A 16 -22.95 -43.83 14.44
N ALA A 17 -23.82 -43.28 15.29
CA ALA A 17 -24.06 -41.84 15.39
C ALA A 17 -22.82 -41.08 15.89
N LEU A 18 -22.08 -41.65 16.86
CA LEU A 18 -20.84 -41.05 17.38
C LEU A 18 -19.75 -41.06 16.32
N VAL A 19 -19.56 -42.14 15.57
CA VAL A 19 -18.57 -42.24 14.47
C VAL A 19 -18.93 -41.28 13.33
N PHE A 20 -20.21 -41.15 13.01
CA PHE A 20 -20.67 -40.20 11.99
C PHE A 20 -20.45 -38.76 12.42
N LEU A 21 -20.69 -38.40 13.69
CA LEU A 21 -20.45 -37.07 14.22
C LEU A 21 -18.98 -36.70 14.29
N THR A 22 -18.11 -37.66 14.64
CA THR A 22 -16.64 -37.45 14.61
C THR A 22 -16.11 -37.32 13.18
N LEU A 23 -16.65 -38.08 12.22
CA LEU A 23 -16.29 -37.96 10.80
C LEU A 23 -16.73 -36.61 10.25
N LEU A 24 -17.92 -36.15 10.60
CA LEU A 24 -18.44 -34.83 10.21
C LEU A 24 -17.61 -33.70 10.83
N ALA A 25 -17.14 -33.81 12.07
CA ALA A 25 -16.31 -32.84 12.75
C ALA A 25 -14.91 -32.71 12.08
N VAL A 26 -14.37 -33.78 11.52
CA VAL A 26 -13.09 -33.75 10.80
C VAL A 26 -13.23 -33.03 9.44
N ILE A 27 -14.39 -33.09 8.78
CA ILE A 27 -14.65 -32.42 7.51
C ILE A 27 -14.85 -30.90 7.68
N VAL A 28 -15.23 -30.44 8.89
CA VAL A 28 -15.50 -29.03 9.20
C VAL A 28 -14.28 -28.34 9.84
N LEU A 29 -13.16 -29.04 10.01
CA LEU A 29 -11.93 -28.35 10.43
C LEU A 29 -11.56 -27.33 9.34
N PRO A 30 -11.50 -26.02 9.67
CA PRO A 30 -11.05 -25.03 8.71
C PRO A 30 -9.65 -25.48 8.27
N THR A 31 -9.46 -25.69 6.98
CA THR A 31 -8.11 -25.72 6.41
C THR A 31 -7.43 -24.46 6.87
N ALA A 32 -6.24 -24.55 7.46
CA ALA A 32 -5.47 -23.38 7.82
C ALA A 32 -5.46 -22.47 6.58
N ALA A 33 -6.09 -21.30 6.70
CA ALA A 33 -6.08 -20.32 5.64
C ALA A 33 -4.61 -19.99 5.41
N GLN A 34 -4.12 -20.23 4.20
CA GLN A 34 -2.76 -19.86 3.82
C GLN A 34 -2.67 -18.35 3.95
N ALA A 35 -1.78 -17.88 4.81
CA ALA A 35 -1.57 -16.47 5.05
C ALA A 35 -0.08 -16.18 4.86
N HIS A 36 0.23 -15.14 4.10
CA HIS A 36 1.57 -14.62 3.98
C HIS A 36 2.02 -13.99 5.30
N ASP A 37 3.30 -14.07 5.62
CA ASP A 37 3.90 -13.38 6.77
C ASP A 37 3.97 -11.87 6.47
N PRO A 38 3.21 -10.99 7.19
CA PRO A 38 3.08 -9.59 6.83
C PRO A 38 4.30 -8.77 7.24
N LEU A 39 4.76 -7.91 6.34
CA LEU A 39 5.81 -6.91 6.55
C LEU A 39 5.32 -5.55 6.06
N PHE A 40 5.73 -4.46 6.73
CA PHE A 40 5.35 -3.11 6.31
C PHE A 40 6.60 -2.33 5.89
N LEU A 41 6.58 -1.83 4.66
CA LEU A 41 7.60 -0.93 4.14
C LEU A 41 7.24 0.49 4.57
N GLU A 42 8.10 1.06 5.40
CA GLU A 42 7.98 2.42 5.94
C GLU A 42 8.76 3.41 5.08
N ASP A 43 8.63 4.71 5.33
CA ASP A 43 9.21 5.77 4.49
C ASP A 43 10.74 5.72 4.40
N GLN A 44 11.41 5.22 5.45
CA GLN A 44 12.87 5.03 5.46
C GLN A 44 13.34 3.86 4.57
N HIS A 45 12.44 3.03 4.08
CA HIS A 45 12.75 1.93 3.16
C HIS A 45 12.63 2.39 1.70
N ASP A 46 13.15 3.57 1.37
CA ASP A 46 13.08 4.16 0.04
C ASP A 46 14.08 3.51 -0.93
N GLU A 47 15.21 3.00 -0.46
CA GLU A 47 16.14 2.20 -1.26
C GLU A 47 16.09 0.71 -0.86
N PRO A 48 16.37 -0.21 -1.80
CA PRO A 48 16.35 -1.64 -1.48
C PRO A 48 17.29 -2.05 -0.35
N VAL A 49 18.43 -1.36 -0.20
CA VAL A 49 19.44 -1.65 0.82
C VAL A 49 19.02 -1.22 2.22
N ASP A 50 18.11 -0.25 2.31
CA ASP A 50 17.56 0.28 3.57
C ASP A 50 16.33 -0.52 4.00
N GLY A 51 15.72 -1.25 3.08
CA GLY A 51 14.55 -2.08 3.34
C GLY A 51 14.87 -3.45 3.94
N PRO A 52 13.81 -4.21 4.27
CA PRO A 52 13.94 -5.56 4.80
C PRO A 52 14.79 -6.47 3.90
N LEU A 53 15.62 -7.32 4.53
CA LEU A 53 16.30 -8.43 3.85
C LEU A 53 15.62 -9.74 4.21
N LEU A 54 14.90 -10.33 3.24
CA LEU A 54 14.28 -11.65 3.38
C LEU A 54 15.33 -12.72 3.18
N PRO A 55 15.58 -13.61 4.15
CA PRO A 55 16.66 -14.58 4.07
C PRO A 55 16.36 -15.74 3.10
N ASP A 56 15.10 -15.96 2.78
CA ASP A 56 14.64 -17.01 1.86
C ASP A 56 13.32 -16.62 1.19
N ALA A 57 13.39 -16.26 -0.09
CA ALA A 57 12.23 -15.85 -0.88
C ALA A 57 11.28 -17.00 -1.26
N ARG A 58 11.54 -18.23 -0.83
CA ARG A 58 10.55 -19.31 -0.89
C ARG A 58 9.49 -19.17 0.19
N ILE A 59 9.85 -18.51 1.32
CA ILE A 59 8.92 -18.24 2.39
C ILE A 59 7.92 -17.19 1.91
N SER A 60 6.65 -17.42 2.24
CA SER A 60 5.52 -16.62 1.81
C SER A 60 5.44 -15.34 2.64
N PHE A 61 5.86 -14.21 2.05
CA PHE A 61 5.74 -12.88 2.64
C PHE A 61 4.77 -12.01 1.85
N ALA A 62 4.09 -11.12 2.55
CA ALA A 62 3.38 -10.00 1.94
C ALA A 62 3.96 -8.68 2.48
N LEU A 63 4.56 -7.89 1.59
CA LEU A 63 5.14 -6.60 1.91
C LEU A 63 4.17 -5.51 1.50
N TYR A 64 3.65 -4.80 2.50
CA TYR A 64 2.69 -3.71 2.35
C TYR A 64 3.42 -2.38 2.39
N GLY A 65 3.12 -1.47 1.47
CA GLY A 65 3.71 -0.14 1.45
C GLY A 65 2.76 0.91 0.88
N THR A 66 3.13 2.17 1.06
CA THR A 66 2.43 3.32 0.50
C THR A 66 3.43 4.23 -0.18
N LEU A 67 3.19 4.57 -1.43
CA LEU A 67 3.86 5.65 -2.14
C LEU A 67 3.10 6.94 -1.82
N LEU A 68 3.78 7.95 -1.30
CA LEU A 68 3.19 9.17 -0.78
C LEU A 68 3.11 10.31 -1.80
N ALA A 69 3.92 10.22 -2.87
CA ALA A 69 4.02 11.24 -3.90
C ALA A 69 4.35 10.60 -5.26
N PRO A 70 4.20 11.33 -6.37
CA PRO A 70 4.76 10.93 -7.66
C PRO A 70 6.26 10.67 -7.56
N GLN A 71 6.72 9.56 -8.15
CA GLN A 71 8.12 9.10 -8.14
C GLN A 71 8.66 8.68 -6.76
N ASP A 72 7.81 8.65 -5.74
CA ASP A 72 8.15 8.01 -4.47
C ASP A 72 8.46 6.52 -4.69
N GLN A 73 9.27 5.95 -3.82
CA GLN A 73 9.71 4.57 -3.95
C GLN A 73 9.80 3.86 -2.61
N ARG A 74 9.71 2.54 -2.65
CA ARG A 74 9.97 1.64 -1.53
C ARG A 74 10.81 0.48 -2.04
N GLY A 75 11.68 -0.03 -1.17
CA GLY A 75 12.57 -1.11 -1.55
C GLY A 75 12.70 -2.19 -0.50
N PHE A 76 13.16 -3.36 -0.95
CA PHE A 76 13.56 -4.46 -0.09
C PHE A 76 14.54 -5.37 -0.82
N GLN A 77 15.16 -6.27 -0.06
CA GLN A 77 16.09 -7.27 -0.58
C GLN A 77 15.63 -8.68 -0.24
N PHE A 78 16.08 -9.65 -1.02
CA PHE A 78 15.87 -11.04 -0.69
C PHE A 78 16.98 -11.93 -1.23
N GLU A 79 17.10 -13.11 -0.63
CA GLU A 79 17.90 -14.21 -1.11
C GLU A 79 17.00 -15.40 -1.44
N ILE A 80 17.44 -16.24 -2.38
CA ILE A 80 16.76 -17.47 -2.74
C ILE A 80 17.82 -18.53 -3.06
N PRO A 81 17.68 -19.78 -2.59
CA PRO A 81 18.61 -20.83 -2.95
C PRO A 81 18.67 -21.02 -4.48
N PRO A 82 19.86 -21.25 -5.04
CA PRO A 82 20.03 -21.41 -6.49
C PRO A 82 19.24 -22.62 -7.01
N GLY A 83 18.55 -22.41 -8.13
CA GLY A 83 17.73 -23.43 -8.76
C GLY A 83 16.30 -23.52 -8.23
N GLU A 84 15.99 -22.86 -7.11
CA GLU A 84 14.63 -22.75 -6.58
C GLU A 84 13.79 -21.74 -7.37
N ARG A 85 12.48 -21.86 -7.28
CA ARG A 85 11.56 -21.00 -8.02
C ARG A 85 11.29 -19.70 -7.26
N LEU A 86 11.61 -18.57 -7.85
CA LEU A 86 11.11 -17.28 -7.42
C LEU A 86 9.69 -17.08 -7.94
N ASN A 87 8.76 -16.69 -7.05
CA ASN A 87 7.45 -16.21 -7.40
C ASN A 87 7.28 -14.81 -6.78
N LEU A 88 6.87 -13.84 -7.58
CA LEU A 88 6.74 -12.45 -7.19
C LEU A 88 5.50 -11.85 -7.85
N SER A 89 4.62 -11.25 -7.06
CA SER A 89 3.40 -10.61 -7.56
C SER A 89 3.28 -9.20 -6.98
N LEU A 90 2.75 -8.26 -7.78
CA LEU A 90 2.39 -6.92 -7.32
C LEU A 90 0.88 -6.76 -7.34
N LEU A 91 0.33 -6.26 -6.24
CA LEU A 91 -1.08 -6.04 -6.03
C LEU A 91 -1.33 -4.64 -5.49
N ILE A 92 -2.55 -4.15 -5.69
CA ILE A 92 -3.09 -2.94 -5.04
C ILE A 92 -4.37 -3.30 -4.29
N PRO A 93 -4.80 -2.56 -3.26
CA PRO A 93 -6.13 -2.70 -2.70
C PRO A 93 -7.22 -2.53 -3.79
N ASP A 94 -8.27 -3.36 -3.76
CA ASP A 94 -9.46 -3.14 -4.60
C ASP A 94 -10.37 -2.08 -3.98
N LEU A 95 -9.78 -0.91 -3.76
CA LEU A 95 -10.39 0.28 -3.19
C LEU A 95 -9.93 1.52 -3.97
N GLU A 96 -10.72 2.58 -3.91
CA GLU A 96 -10.27 3.89 -4.41
C GLU A 96 -9.19 4.50 -3.49
N PRO A 97 -8.23 5.23 -4.08
CA PRO A 97 -8.14 5.60 -5.50
C PRO A 97 -7.49 4.54 -6.39
N GLU A 98 -6.83 3.51 -5.84
CA GLU A 98 -5.91 2.63 -6.57
C GLU A 98 -6.62 1.81 -7.66
N ASN A 99 -7.80 1.27 -7.36
CA ASN A 99 -8.54 0.44 -8.32
C ASN A 99 -9.11 1.24 -9.51
N ALA A 100 -9.18 2.58 -9.39
CA ALA A 100 -9.61 3.49 -10.45
C ALA A 100 -8.45 4.07 -11.27
N LEU A 101 -7.18 3.89 -10.84
CA LEU A 101 -6.02 4.45 -11.55
C LEU A 101 -5.90 3.84 -12.96
N PRO A 102 -5.57 4.65 -13.98
CA PRO A 102 -5.21 4.15 -15.29
C PRO A 102 -3.87 3.40 -15.24
N ARG A 103 -3.63 2.51 -16.21
CA ARG A 103 -2.47 1.59 -16.19
C ARG A 103 -1.13 2.30 -15.99
N GLU A 104 -0.92 3.42 -16.66
CA GLU A 104 0.29 4.24 -16.63
C GLU A 104 0.53 4.94 -15.28
N SER A 105 -0.48 4.97 -14.42
CA SER A 105 -0.41 5.56 -13.08
C SER A 105 -0.27 4.51 -11.97
N LEU A 106 -0.39 3.23 -12.32
CA LEU A 106 -0.25 2.13 -11.37
C LEU A 106 1.22 1.98 -10.94
N PRO A 107 1.46 1.45 -9.73
CA PRO A 107 2.82 1.12 -9.31
C PRO A 107 3.43 0.04 -10.20
N SER A 108 4.73 0.14 -10.42
CA SER A 108 5.58 -0.84 -11.11
C SER A 108 6.68 -1.34 -10.20
N LEU A 109 7.35 -2.41 -10.62
CA LEU A 109 8.38 -3.07 -9.86
C LEU A 109 9.65 -3.19 -10.69
N VAL A 110 10.80 -2.86 -10.10
CA VAL A 110 12.13 -3.07 -10.68
C VAL A 110 12.83 -4.15 -9.88
N LEU A 111 13.17 -5.25 -10.56
CA LEU A 111 13.93 -6.37 -10.00
C LEU A 111 15.38 -6.30 -10.48
N THR A 112 16.31 -6.12 -9.56
CA THR A 112 17.75 -6.23 -9.84
C THR A 112 18.24 -7.57 -9.34
N ARG A 113 18.77 -8.39 -10.26
CA ARG A 113 19.32 -9.70 -9.95
C ARG A 113 20.73 -9.62 -9.37
N PRO A 114 21.24 -10.69 -8.74
CA PRO A 114 22.60 -10.72 -8.17
C PRO A 114 23.70 -10.37 -9.19
N ASN A 115 23.49 -10.70 -10.47
CA ASN A 115 24.39 -10.38 -11.57
C ASN A 115 24.24 -8.95 -12.09
N GLN A 116 23.54 -8.07 -11.38
CA GLN A 116 23.24 -6.68 -11.74
C GLN A 116 22.35 -6.49 -12.97
N THR A 117 21.74 -7.57 -13.48
CA THR A 117 20.71 -7.45 -14.52
C THR A 117 19.44 -6.84 -13.94
N VAL A 118 18.96 -5.77 -14.57
CA VAL A 118 17.74 -5.06 -14.18
C VAL A 118 16.57 -5.49 -15.06
N LEU A 119 15.46 -5.82 -14.43
CA LEU A 119 14.21 -6.14 -15.09
C LEU A 119 13.12 -5.18 -14.57
N VAL A 120 12.51 -4.43 -15.48
CA VAL A 120 11.35 -3.58 -15.19
C VAL A 120 10.11 -4.42 -15.44
N LEU A 121 9.27 -4.53 -14.42
CA LEU A 121 8.03 -5.30 -14.41
C LEU A 121 6.85 -4.31 -14.30
N GLU A 122 6.26 -4.01 -15.45
CA GLU A 122 5.10 -3.14 -15.55
C GLU A 122 3.79 -3.92 -15.30
N PRO A 123 2.73 -3.25 -14.83
CA PRO A 123 1.40 -3.84 -14.75
C PRO A 123 0.98 -4.45 -16.09
N SER A 124 0.75 -5.76 -16.14
CA SER A 124 0.41 -6.51 -17.35
C SER A 124 -0.97 -7.16 -17.29
N ILE A 125 -1.48 -7.37 -16.08
CA ILE A 125 -2.81 -7.94 -15.80
C ILE A 125 -3.61 -7.01 -14.90
N ARG A 126 -4.90 -7.31 -14.72
CA ARG A 126 -5.78 -6.65 -13.77
C ARG A 126 -6.81 -7.66 -13.30
N GLU A 127 -6.44 -8.47 -12.32
CA GLU A 127 -7.23 -9.58 -11.83
C GLU A 127 -7.62 -9.38 -10.37
N GLN A 128 -8.90 -9.58 -10.07
CA GLN A 128 -9.36 -9.54 -8.69
C GLN A 128 -8.82 -10.73 -7.90
N PHE A 129 -8.32 -10.46 -6.73
CA PHE A 129 -7.80 -11.43 -5.79
C PHE A 129 -8.41 -11.20 -4.40
N ALA A 130 -9.22 -12.14 -3.94
CA ALA A 130 -9.75 -12.14 -2.58
C ALA A 130 -8.76 -12.89 -1.66
N GLU A 131 -8.19 -12.17 -0.69
CA GLU A 131 -7.26 -12.74 0.29
C GLU A 131 -8.08 -13.35 1.45
N PRO A 132 -8.05 -14.68 1.64
CA PRO A 132 -8.98 -15.35 2.54
C PRO A 132 -8.73 -15.08 4.02
N TYR A 133 -7.46 -14.82 4.41
CA TYR A 133 -7.07 -14.66 5.81
C TYR A 133 -7.49 -13.29 6.36
N SER A 134 -7.11 -12.22 5.70
CA SER A 134 -7.47 -10.85 6.07
C SER A 134 -8.89 -10.47 5.66
N ARG A 135 -9.51 -11.24 4.74
CA ARG A 135 -10.79 -10.95 4.10
C ARG A 135 -10.79 -9.61 3.37
N THR A 136 -9.65 -9.25 2.80
CA THR A 136 -9.45 -8.06 1.99
C THR A 136 -9.42 -8.42 0.51
N ASN A 137 -9.81 -7.48 -0.36
CA ASN A 137 -9.80 -7.67 -1.80
C ASN A 137 -8.69 -6.83 -2.42
N TYR A 138 -8.01 -7.41 -3.37
CA TYR A 138 -6.93 -6.79 -4.12
C TYR A 138 -7.17 -6.90 -5.61
N VAL A 139 -6.47 -6.07 -6.36
CA VAL A 139 -6.28 -6.21 -7.79
C VAL A 139 -4.83 -6.58 -8.03
N ARG A 140 -4.59 -7.77 -8.61
CA ARG A 140 -3.27 -8.22 -9.02
C ARG A 140 -2.91 -7.53 -10.33
N LEU A 141 -1.70 -6.95 -10.37
CA LEU A 141 -1.20 -6.16 -11.48
C LEU A 141 -0.17 -6.89 -12.34
N LEU A 142 0.59 -7.77 -11.72
CA LEU A 142 1.56 -8.62 -12.38
C LEU A 142 1.87 -9.87 -11.57
N ASP A 143 2.29 -10.92 -12.28
CA ASP A 143 2.93 -12.12 -11.75
C ASP A 143 4.24 -12.34 -12.50
N HIS A 144 5.32 -12.54 -11.75
CA HIS A 144 6.63 -12.88 -12.28
C HIS A 144 7.15 -14.17 -11.65
N SER A 145 7.73 -15.02 -12.47
CA SER A 145 8.35 -16.24 -11.99
C SER A 145 9.62 -16.54 -12.79
N GLU A 146 10.69 -16.84 -12.07
CA GLU A 146 11.97 -17.25 -12.66
C GLU A 146 12.68 -18.28 -11.79
N VAL A 147 13.75 -18.87 -12.31
CA VAL A 147 14.64 -19.72 -11.52
C VAL A 147 15.65 -18.84 -10.78
N GLY A 148 15.72 -19.00 -9.47
CA GLY A 148 16.60 -18.24 -8.60
C GLY A 148 18.08 -18.50 -8.84
N SER A 149 18.88 -17.47 -8.67
CA SER A 149 20.35 -17.50 -8.71
C SER A 149 20.91 -17.21 -7.32
N GLU A 150 22.11 -17.65 -7.04
CA GLU A 150 22.82 -17.34 -5.81
C GLU A 150 23.11 -15.84 -5.69
N GLY A 151 22.90 -15.29 -4.49
CA GLY A 151 23.16 -13.90 -4.12
C GLY A 151 21.90 -13.12 -3.79
N THR A 152 22.10 -11.83 -3.55
CA THR A 152 21.04 -10.93 -3.11
C THR A 152 20.35 -10.26 -4.29
N TYR A 153 19.05 -10.38 -4.34
CA TYR A 153 18.17 -9.64 -5.23
C TYR A 153 17.72 -8.34 -4.57
N GLN A 154 17.46 -7.33 -5.38
CA GLN A 154 16.91 -6.06 -4.94
C GLN A 154 15.59 -5.80 -5.65
N VAL A 155 14.60 -5.34 -4.91
CA VAL A 155 13.29 -4.96 -5.43
C VAL A 155 13.04 -3.51 -5.09
N ARG A 156 12.62 -2.73 -6.09
CA ARG A 156 12.15 -1.35 -5.93
C ARG A 156 10.75 -1.24 -6.49
N ILE A 157 9.85 -0.65 -5.74
CA ILE A 157 8.50 -0.33 -6.15
C ILE A 157 8.42 1.18 -6.30
N THR A 158 7.90 1.65 -7.43
CA THR A 158 7.70 3.07 -7.73
C THR A 158 6.37 3.28 -8.42
N GLY A 159 5.85 4.50 -8.40
CA GLY A 159 4.59 4.84 -9.05
C GLY A 159 4.53 6.29 -9.51
N ALA A 160 3.71 6.56 -10.51
CA ALA A 160 3.48 7.90 -11.01
C ALA A 160 2.55 8.72 -10.09
N ARG A 161 1.87 8.07 -9.15
CA ARG A 161 0.92 8.71 -8.22
C ARG A 161 0.99 8.08 -6.84
N PRO A 162 0.52 8.80 -5.78
CA PRO A 162 0.32 8.20 -4.48
C PRO A 162 -0.56 6.95 -4.57
N SER A 163 -0.12 5.85 -3.98
CA SER A 163 -0.86 4.59 -4.01
C SER A 163 -0.36 3.62 -2.95
N ARG A 164 -1.25 2.80 -2.43
CA ARG A 164 -0.89 1.62 -1.64
C ARG A 164 -0.55 0.48 -2.58
N PHE A 165 0.34 -0.38 -2.15
CA PHE A 165 0.70 -1.58 -2.88
C PHE A 165 1.01 -2.73 -1.93
N THR A 166 0.95 -3.95 -2.46
CA THR A 166 1.41 -5.17 -1.79
C THR A 166 2.29 -5.94 -2.74
N VAL A 167 3.47 -6.34 -2.28
CA VAL A 167 4.31 -7.30 -2.99
C VAL A 167 4.17 -8.64 -2.28
N SER A 168 3.69 -9.66 -2.99
CA SER A 168 3.65 -11.04 -2.52
C SER A 168 4.85 -11.79 -3.09
N ILE A 169 5.60 -12.50 -2.24
CA ILE A 169 6.75 -13.30 -2.62
C ILE A 169 6.71 -14.65 -1.91
N GLY A 170 7.13 -15.70 -2.59
CA GLY A 170 7.27 -17.05 -2.02
C GLY A 170 6.01 -17.90 -2.08
N TYR A 171 6.11 -19.10 -1.48
CA TYR A 171 5.05 -20.12 -1.53
C TYR A 171 5.09 -21.11 -0.34
N ILE A 172 6.06 -20.97 0.57
CA ILE A 172 6.16 -21.77 1.79
C ILE A 172 5.59 -20.97 2.95
N GLU A 173 4.48 -21.43 3.52
CA GLU A 173 3.87 -20.80 4.68
C GLU A 173 4.71 -21.00 5.95
N ALA A 174 5.36 -19.93 6.41
CA ALA A 174 6.14 -19.92 7.64
C ALA A 174 6.09 -18.53 8.26
N PHE A 175 5.51 -18.46 9.46
CA PHE A 175 5.35 -17.19 10.18
C PHE A 175 6.51 -16.94 11.13
N GLY A 176 6.81 -15.64 11.32
CA GLY A 176 7.82 -15.21 12.29
C GLY A 176 9.25 -15.50 11.86
N THR A 177 9.49 -15.74 10.58
CA THR A 177 10.84 -15.89 10.04
C THR A 177 11.63 -14.61 10.28
N PRO A 178 12.85 -14.65 10.88
CA PRO A 178 13.68 -13.49 11.07
C PRO A 178 13.97 -12.78 9.73
N VAL A 179 13.84 -11.46 9.73
CA VAL A 179 14.09 -10.60 8.56
C VAL A 179 15.18 -9.61 8.93
N GLY A 180 16.19 -9.47 8.10
CA GLY A 180 17.25 -8.48 8.27
C GLY A 180 16.75 -7.05 8.06
N ASN A 181 17.47 -6.05 8.59
CA ASN A 181 17.18 -4.63 8.46
C ASN A 181 15.78 -4.18 8.94
N MET A 182 15.17 -4.95 9.83
CA MET A 182 13.85 -4.66 10.37
C MET A 182 13.84 -4.82 11.88
N ALA A 183 13.93 -3.69 12.60
CA ALA A 183 14.02 -3.68 14.06
C ALA A 183 12.71 -4.08 14.75
N ASN A 184 11.56 -3.71 14.17
CA ASN A 184 10.24 -3.99 14.71
C ASN A 184 9.31 -4.53 13.60
N ARG A 185 8.82 -5.75 13.80
CA ARG A 185 7.78 -6.31 12.94
C ARG A 185 6.41 -5.95 13.53
N ASN A 186 5.79 -4.89 13.01
CA ASN A 186 4.40 -4.58 13.31
C ASN A 186 3.48 -5.53 12.52
N SER A 187 3.37 -6.77 13.01
CA SER A 187 2.65 -7.84 12.31
C SER A 187 1.24 -8.08 12.84
N GLY A 188 0.68 -7.15 13.62
CA GLY A 188 -0.67 -7.28 14.14
C GLY A 188 -1.75 -7.11 13.06
N THR A 189 -2.85 -7.87 13.16
CA THR A 189 -4.01 -7.75 12.26
C THR A 189 -4.58 -6.33 12.23
N GLY A 190 -4.44 -5.56 13.33
CA GLY A 190 -4.83 -4.16 13.39
C GLY A 190 -4.02 -3.26 12.44
N THR A 191 -2.72 -3.49 12.32
CA THR A 191 -1.83 -2.74 11.40
C THR A 191 -2.24 -2.94 9.95
N LEU A 192 -2.51 -4.18 9.56
CA LEU A 192 -2.99 -4.48 8.20
C LEU A 192 -4.33 -3.82 7.91
N THR A 193 -5.29 -3.90 8.84
CA THR A 193 -6.59 -3.25 8.67
C THR A 193 -6.44 -1.74 8.54
N GLN A 194 -5.60 -1.12 9.37
CA GLN A 194 -5.33 0.31 9.31
C GLN A 194 -4.73 0.70 7.97
N TRP A 195 -3.67 0.01 7.52
CA TRP A 195 -3.06 0.27 6.22
C TRP A 195 -4.07 0.11 5.08
N TYR A 196 -4.85 -0.98 5.08
CA TYR A 196 -5.83 -1.28 4.03
C TYR A 196 -6.94 -0.24 3.93
N THR A 197 -7.40 0.32 5.07
CA THR A 197 -8.51 1.28 5.12
C THR A 197 -8.08 2.74 5.07
N THR A 198 -6.78 3.05 5.24
CA THR A 198 -6.26 4.41 5.16
C THR A 198 -5.83 4.71 3.72
N PRO A 199 -6.53 5.57 2.99
CA PRO A 199 -6.13 5.90 1.62
C PRO A 199 -4.78 6.61 1.59
N PRO A 200 -4.04 6.55 0.47
CA PRO A 200 -2.83 7.34 0.27
C PRO A 200 -3.17 8.84 0.27
N PRO A 201 -2.17 9.72 0.43
CA PRO A 201 -2.37 11.16 0.29
C PRO A 201 -2.99 11.52 -1.05
N PRO A 202 -3.81 12.60 -1.12
CA PRO A 202 -4.30 13.11 -2.39
C PRO A 202 -3.15 13.47 -3.34
N ASP A 203 -3.30 13.18 -4.63
CA ASP A 203 -2.35 13.60 -5.64
C ASP A 203 -2.43 15.11 -5.85
N GLN A 204 -1.42 15.84 -5.37
CA GLN A 204 -1.36 17.30 -5.46
C GLN A 204 -1.36 17.80 -6.92
N ASN A 205 -0.73 17.07 -7.84
CA ASN A 205 -0.71 17.43 -9.26
C ASN A 205 -2.10 17.31 -9.91
N ALA A 206 -2.92 16.35 -9.47
CA ALA A 206 -4.29 16.21 -9.94
C ALA A 206 -5.19 17.33 -9.41
N VAL A 207 -4.95 17.79 -8.18
CA VAL A 207 -5.69 18.91 -7.58
C VAL A 207 -5.38 20.23 -8.29
N GLU A 208 -4.11 20.53 -8.57
CA GLU A 208 -3.73 21.74 -9.31
C GLU A 208 -4.29 21.74 -10.74
N SER A 209 -4.24 20.61 -11.44
CA SER A 209 -4.81 20.49 -12.78
C SER A 209 -6.32 20.75 -12.80
N SER A 210 -7.05 20.25 -11.81
CA SER A 210 -8.50 20.47 -11.71
C SER A 210 -8.87 21.92 -11.37
N VAL A 211 -8.07 22.59 -10.55
CA VAL A 211 -8.27 24.02 -10.22
C VAL A 211 -8.02 24.92 -11.45
N VAL A 212 -6.96 24.63 -12.22
CA VAL A 212 -6.66 25.36 -13.46
C VAL A 212 -7.76 25.19 -14.51
N GLU A 213 -8.30 23.99 -14.66
CA GLU A 213 -9.37 23.69 -15.61
C GLU A 213 -10.70 24.36 -15.20
N GLN A 214 -11.03 24.40 -13.91
CA GLN A 214 -12.17 25.14 -13.39
C GLN A 214 -12.03 26.64 -13.57
N GLN A 215 -10.86 27.23 -13.36
CA GLN A 215 -10.60 28.64 -13.61
C GLN A 215 -10.74 28.98 -15.10
N LYS A 216 -10.23 28.13 -16.00
CA LYS A 216 -10.36 28.32 -17.44
C LYS A 216 -11.81 28.27 -17.88
N SER A 217 -12.59 27.33 -17.38
CA SER A 217 -14.02 27.20 -17.68
C SER A 217 -14.83 28.40 -17.18
N THR A 218 -14.45 28.99 -16.04
CA THR A 218 -15.12 30.20 -15.49
C THR A 218 -14.83 31.45 -16.31
N ILE A 219 -13.63 31.55 -16.89
CA ILE A 219 -13.24 32.69 -17.75
C ILE A 219 -13.98 32.63 -19.10
N GLU A 220 -14.17 31.44 -19.67
CA GLU A 220 -14.88 31.25 -20.96
C GLU A 220 -16.40 31.48 -20.84
N THR A 221 -16.97 31.45 -19.62
CA THR A 221 -18.43 31.61 -19.42
C THR A 221 -18.82 33.07 -19.08
N MET A 222 -17.88 34.01 -18.99
CA MET A 222 -18.25 35.43 -18.81
C MET A 222 -18.76 36.02 -20.14
N PRO A 223 -19.99 36.53 -20.21
CA PRO A 223 -20.52 37.17 -21.42
C PRO A 223 -19.70 38.44 -21.72
N SER A 224 -19.20 38.50 -22.95
CA SER A 224 -18.55 39.71 -23.49
C SER A 224 -19.52 40.89 -23.40
N SER A 225 -19.33 41.74 -22.41
CA SER A 225 -20.03 43.01 -22.33
C SER A 225 -19.50 43.95 -23.42
N THR A 226 -20.28 44.11 -24.46
CA THR A 226 -20.08 45.06 -25.53
C THR A 226 -20.01 46.48 -24.97
N THR A 227 -18.83 47.07 -24.82
CA THR A 227 -18.69 48.47 -24.49
C THR A 227 -18.75 49.30 -25.74
N SER A 228 -19.87 50.01 -25.87
CA SER A 228 -20.11 50.99 -26.91
C SER A 228 -19.15 52.18 -26.75
N SER A 229 -18.47 52.47 -27.84
CA SER A 229 -17.62 53.62 -28.05
C SER A 229 -18.40 54.94 -27.86
N VAL A 230 -17.89 55.82 -26.99
CA VAL A 230 -18.15 57.28 -27.11
C VAL A 230 -16.81 58.00 -27.06
N ALA A 231 -16.49 58.60 -28.19
CA ALA A 231 -15.37 59.51 -28.36
C ALA A 231 -15.67 60.84 -27.72
N SER A 232 -14.70 61.44 -27.01
CA SER A 232 -14.57 62.91 -26.86
C SER A 232 -13.14 63.25 -26.37
N THR A 233 -12.41 63.75 -27.20
CA THR A 233 -11.58 64.91 -27.43
C THR A 233 -10.96 65.64 -26.24
N VAL A 234 -9.60 65.84 -26.31
CA VAL A 234 -8.78 67.07 -26.02
C VAL A 234 -8.57 67.41 -24.51
N SER A 235 -7.37 67.49 -24.00
CA SER A 235 -6.27 68.46 -24.15
C SER A 235 -5.22 68.24 -23.06
N SER A 236 -4.00 68.28 -23.44
CA SER A 236 -2.76 68.83 -22.95
C SER A 236 -2.56 69.27 -21.48
N GLU A 237 -1.32 69.12 -21.10
CA GLU A 237 -0.43 69.81 -20.14
C GLU A 237 -0.21 69.06 -18.82
N GLU A 238 0.98 68.69 -18.63
CA GLU A 238 2.33 69.18 -18.33
C GLU A 238 2.68 69.05 -16.83
N THR A 239 3.85 68.52 -16.60
CA THR A 239 4.84 68.76 -15.54
C THR A 239 4.60 68.31 -14.13
N GLY A 240 5.60 67.56 -13.60
CA GLY A 240 6.03 67.70 -12.20
C GLY A 240 6.35 66.47 -11.42
N ASP A 241 7.52 65.97 -11.64
CA ASP A 241 8.63 65.64 -10.72
C ASP A 241 8.34 65.36 -9.24
N ARG A 242 9.06 64.38 -8.76
CA ARG A 242 9.53 64.09 -7.38
C ARG A 242 8.93 62.98 -6.54
N ASP A 243 9.80 61.96 -6.50
CA ASP A 243 10.30 61.31 -5.28
C ASP A 243 9.35 61.17 -4.07
N ARG A 244 9.20 59.95 -3.67
CA ARG A 244 9.61 59.43 -2.35
C ARG A 244 8.94 58.09 -2.04
N ASN A 245 9.78 57.09 -1.96
CA ASN A 245 9.57 55.93 -1.07
C ASN A 245 9.55 56.42 0.40
N PRO A 246 8.77 55.87 1.30
CA PRO A 246 9.41 54.96 2.26
C PRO A 246 8.62 53.72 2.64
N LEU A 247 9.33 52.61 2.76
CA LEU A 247 9.37 51.66 3.88
C LEU A 247 8.39 51.87 5.07
N LEU A 248 7.71 50.80 5.44
CA LEU A 248 7.39 50.38 6.82
C LEU A 248 6.92 48.91 6.72
N VAL A 249 7.71 47.93 7.10
CA VAL A 249 8.15 47.43 8.41
C VAL A 249 6.97 47.10 9.37
N ALA A 250 7.05 45.85 9.80
CA ALA A 250 6.61 45.23 11.03
C ALA A 250 5.21 44.61 11.07
N GLY A 251 5.14 43.37 11.42
CA GLY A 251 4.79 42.86 12.67
C GLY A 251 4.71 41.36 12.74
N GLY A 252 5.71 40.78 13.32
CA GLY A 252 5.70 39.38 13.70
C GLY A 252 4.80 39.10 14.87
N LEU A 253 4.20 37.94 14.87
CA LEU A 253 3.58 37.40 16.07
C LEU A 253 4.19 36.00 16.32
N VAL A 254 5.10 35.95 17.26
CA VAL A 254 5.67 34.74 17.85
C VAL A 254 4.66 34.22 18.85
N ALA A 255 4.12 33.05 18.64
CA ALA A 255 3.38 32.32 19.65
C ALA A 255 4.30 31.27 20.28
N LEU A 256 4.73 31.58 21.49
CA LEU A 256 5.38 30.66 22.44
C LEU A 256 4.35 29.63 22.91
N VAL A 257 4.60 28.36 22.65
CA VAL A 257 3.89 27.27 23.33
C VAL A 257 4.82 26.67 24.37
N ALA A 258 4.36 26.76 25.62
CA ALA A 258 5.02 26.29 26.81
C ALA A 258 5.09 24.77 26.85
N ILE A 259 6.28 24.25 27.15
CA ILE A 259 6.55 22.85 27.49
C ILE A 259 6.11 22.62 28.93
N ALA A 260 5.12 21.79 29.13
CA ALA A 260 4.77 21.28 30.46
C ALA A 260 5.49 19.93 30.69
N LEU A 261 6.51 19.96 31.53
CA LEU A 261 7.14 18.81 32.17
C LEU A 261 6.17 18.20 33.20
N ILE A 262 5.84 16.94 33.06
CA ILE A 262 5.20 16.15 34.11
C ILE A 262 6.19 15.11 34.62
N PRO A 263 6.35 14.99 35.96
CA PRO A 263 7.43 14.19 36.54
C PRO A 263 7.11 12.70 36.62
N LEU A 264 8.18 11.95 36.51
CA LEU A 264 8.33 10.54 36.78
C LEU A 264 7.87 10.21 38.23
N VAL A 265 6.88 9.34 38.38
CA VAL A 265 6.66 8.65 39.66
C VAL A 265 7.09 7.20 39.52
N ARG A 266 8.23 6.89 40.12
CA ARG A 266 8.63 5.54 40.50
C ARG A 266 7.75 5.09 41.67
N LEU A 267 7.21 3.89 41.61
CA LEU A 267 6.93 3.09 42.82
C LEU A 267 6.94 1.61 42.45
N ARG A 268 7.92 0.96 43.07
CA ARG A 268 8.08 -0.45 43.49
C ARG A 268 7.67 -1.57 42.58
#